data_c2ced62dae9fd6451ae4e9418274c565
#
_entry.id   c2ced62dae9fd6451ae4e9418274c565
#
_cell.length_a   1.000
_cell.length_b   1.000
_cell.length_c   1.000
_cell.angle_alpha   90.00
_cell.angle_beta   90.00
_cell.angle_gamma   90.00
#
_symmetry.space_group_name_H-M   'P 1'
#
loop_
_entity.id
_entity.type
_entity.pdbx_description
1 polymer ?
#
loop_
_entity_poly.entity_id
_entity_poly.type
_entity_poly.pdbx_seq_one_letter_code
_entity_poly.pdbx_strand_id
1 'polypeptide(L)'
;MKRIPHLFVLLMIIFYGCQSGTEQPNAGAKAPKPIDSLFEEFYQFKLRINPIEATKAGEYTYNDKVANFIAEDYLETITQQYEEFRRALMQYDTTLLNDAQRISRKVMLWDCHMKLEGLNNPIATVSSPMFDLPNFELMPLTQITSLQLYFSQIAGGQSVHPFHTVQQYDDWLSRIDEYVVFLDTAIVNMKEGMAKDIVLPRVLAERVARQLGPFINTPVEEHVFYNPIHLMPESFPANDKKRLEKAYRAMITEQIIPAYTALQRFIKEEYISACRETDGLGALPNGPETYRYLVKLHTSTDMTPDEIFELGKQEVDRISAEMKKVKATLGFEGSLEEFFNYIRTSEDQMPYSEPEQVLEHFREIRERIQPRLSEVFNVKPKADFVVQRTEAFREEAAAAEYVPGTKDGSRPGTFYVPVPDADTYNNFTDEALFLHEAIPGHHYQLSLQQENEKLPRFMHAEGMGVFVEGWALYAESLGRELGLYQDPVQYFGMLSMEMHRAIRLVVDAGMHAKGWTREEAIQYSLDHEAEPEANIIAEIERYMACPGQALSYKIGQLTIRRLRNKAQEALGKEFDLREFHSQVLNSGSLPMELLEQKIDRWIASKE
;
A
#
# COMPACT_ATOMS: atom_id res chain seq x y z
N MET A 1 -36.69 -17.32 -78.60
CA MET A 1 -35.65 -17.65 -79.63
C MET A 1 -34.43 -16.79 -79.34
N LYS A 2 -33.33 -17.39 -78.95
CA LYS A 2 -31.94 -17.19 -79.39
C LYS A 2 -30.99 -17.89 -78.41
N ARG A 3 -30.23 -18.68 -78.99
CA ARG A 3 -29.27 -19.73 -78.66
C ARG A 3 -28.18 -19.33 -77.62
N ILE A 4 -27.89 -20.29 -76.73
CA ILE A 4 -26.66 -20.43 -75.88
C ILE A 4 -25.55 -21.03 -76.73
N PRO A 5 -24.30 -20.65 -76.60
CA PRO A 5 -23.16 -21.53 -76.88
C PRO A 5 -22.45 -21.97 -75.60
N HIS A 6 -22.24 -23.29 -75.51
CA HIS A 6 -21.42 -23.95 -74.50
C HIS A 6 -19.95 -23.57 -74.68
N LEU A 7 -19.29 -23.27 -73.55
CA LEU A 7 -17.85 -23.11 -73.47
C LEU A 7 -17.29 -24.19 -72.53
N PHE A 8 -16.51 -25.11 -73.07
CA PHE A 8 -15.77 -26.13 -72.33
C PHE A 8 -14.65 -25.44 -71.54
N VAL A 9 -14.60 -25.65 -70.23
CA VAL A 9 -13.48 -25.29 -69.38
C VAL A 9 -12.65 -26.54 -69.05
N LEU A 10 -11.44 -26.54 -69.53
CA LEU A 10 -10.43 -27.60 -69.34
C LEU A 10 -9.89 -27.48 -67.90
N LEU A 11 -10.06 -28.52 -67.08
CA LEU A 11 -9.53 -28.58 -65.72
C LEU A 11 -8.02 -28.95 -65.80
N MET A 12 -7.12 -27.97 -65.60
CA MET A 12 -5.72 -28.28 -65.31
C MET A 12 -5.56 -28.51 -63.80
N ILE A 13 -5.25 -29.73 -63.43
CA ILE A 13 -4.83 -30.10 -62.08
C ILE A 13 -3.36 -29.76 -61.97
N ILE A 14 -3.07 -28.67 -61.22
CA ILE A 14 -1.69 -28.33 -60.82
C ILE A 14 -1.43 -29.00 -59.47
N PHE A 15 -0.56 -30.00 -59.45
CA PHE A 15 0.03 -30.55 -58.23
C PHE A 15 0.95 -29.47 -57.60
N TYR A 16 0.51 -28.86 -56.51
CA TYR A 16 1.42 -28.12 -55.62
C TYR A 16 2.05 -29.13 -54.65
N GLY A 17 3.32 -29.40 -54.85
CA GLY A 17 4.13 -30.12 -53.86
C GLY A 17 4.27 -29.26 -52.57
N CYS A 18 3.92 -29.83 -51.43
CA CYS A 18 4.27 -29.31 -50.13
C CYS A 18 5.80 -29.29 -50.00
N GLN A 19 6.44 -28.15 -50.22
CA GLN A 19 7.75 -27.87 -49.63
C GLN A 19 7.49 -27.38 -48.20
N SER A 20 7.92 -28.17 -47.22
CA SER A 20 8.08 -27.78 -45.85
C SER A 20 9.16 -26.66 -45.80
N GLY A 21 8.72 -25.42 -45.86
CA GLY A 21 9.57 -24.28 -45.56
C GLY A 21 9.94 -24.33 -44.08
N THR A 22 11.17 -24.72 -43.78
CA THR A 22 11.80 -24.37 -42.53
C THR A 22 11.87 -22.85 -42.53
N GLU A 23 11.04 -22.22 -41.66
CA GLU A 23 11.22 -20.79 -41.32
C GLU A 23 12.64 -20.62 -40.80
N GLN A 24 13.49 -20.00 -41.60
CA GLN A 24 14.79 -19.51 -41.13
C GLN A 24 14.50 -18.45 -40.05
N PRO A 25 15.17 -18.50 -38.88
CA PRO A 25 15.07 -17.43 -37.89
C PRO A 25 15.48 -16.11 -38.56
N ASN A 26 14.68 -15.11 -38.35
CA ASN A 26 14.83 -13.76 -38.88
C ASN A 26 16.23 -13.23 -38.51
N ALA A 27 17.19 -13.29 -39.48
CA ALA A 27 18.60 -12.93 -39.30
C ALA A 27 18.78 -11.41 -39.24
N GLY A 28 18.12 -10.74 -38.26
CA GLY A 28 18.14 -9.30 -38.09
C GLY A 28 17.71 -8.79 -36.73
N ALA A 29 17.17 -9.65 -35.85
CA ALA A 29 16.86 -9.24 -34.51
C ALA A 29 18.15 -9.10 -33.70
N LYS A 30 18.52 -7.86 -33.32
CA LYS A 30 19.59 -7.64 -32.33
C LYS A 30 19.27 -8.48 -31.09
N ALA A 31 20.26 -9.22 -30.60
CA ALA A 31 20.12 -9.92 -29.33
C ALA A 31 19.59 -8.95 -28.26
N PRO A 32 18.64 -9.35 -27.44
CA PRO A 32 18.14 -8.49 -26.38
C PRO A 32 19.31 -8.06 -25.48
N LYS A 33 19.30 -6.79 -25.02
CA LYS A 33 20.26 -6.30 -24.03
C LYS A 33 20.23 -7.18 -22.78
N PRO A 34 21.29 -7.15 -21.93
CA PRO A 34 21.24 -7.88 -20.65
C PRO A 34 19.97 -7.52 -19.86
N ILE A 35 19.32 -8.50 -19.27
CA ILE A 35 18.03 -8.28 -18.57
C ILE A 35 18.18 -7.30 -17.40
N ASP A 36 19.33 -7.28 -16.75
CA ASP A 36 19.63 -6.35 -15.65
C ASP A 36 19.61 -4.88 -16.12
N SER A 37 20.00 -4.61 -17.39
CA SER A 37 19.85 -3.28 -17.98
C SER A 37 18.39 -2.89 -18.18
N LEU A 38 17.51 -3.86 -18.52
CA LEU A 38 16.08 -3.61 -18.64
C LEU A 38 15.46 -3.33 -17.27
N PHE A 39 15.88 -4.03 -16.22
CA PHE A 39 15.45 -3.78 -14.85
C PHE A 39 15.84 -2.38 -14.36
N GLU A 40 17.04 -1.92 -14.68
CA GLU A 40 17.48 -0.57 -14.35
C GLU A 40 16.70 0.50 -15.12
N GLU A 41 16.45 0.30 -16.42
CA GLU A 41 15.59 1.19 -17.20
C GLU A 41 14.18 1.28 -16.65
N PHE A 42 13.63 0.16 -16.19
CA PHE A 42 12.31 0.13 -15.53
C PHE A 42 12.32 0.92 -14.23
N TYR A 43 13.37 0.75 -13.40
CA TYR A 43 13.53 1.56 -12.20
C TYR A 43 13.57 3.06 -12.50
N GLN A 44 14.41 3.47 -13.47
CA GLN A 44 14.50 4.87 -13.89
C GLN A 44 13.18 5.40 -14.48
N PHE A 45 12.44 4.55 -15.18
CA PHE A 45 11.09 4.90 -15.63
C PHE A 45 10.15 5.16 -14.45
N LYS A 46 10.11 4.27 -13.45
CA LYS A 46 9.27 4.45 -12.24
C LYS A 46 9.58 5.76 -11.52
N LEU A 47 10.84 6.12 -11.37
CA LEU A 47 11.24 7.40 -10.76
C LEU A 47 10.79 8.62 -11.57
N ARG A 48 10.88 8.54 -12.90
CA ARG A 48 10.49 9.64 -13.78
C ARG A 48 8.98 9.88 -13.78
N ILE A 49 8.18 8.82 -13.75
CA ILE A 49 6.72 8.94 -13.73
C ILE A 49 6.17 9.27 -12.34
N ASN A 50 6.97 9.10 -11.29
CA ASN A 50 6.60 9.46 -9.92
C ASN A 50 7.72 10.27 -9.23
N PRO A 51 7.81 11.58 -9.49
CA PRO A 51 8.85 12.46 -8.96
C PRO A 51 8.91 12.51 -7.42
N ILE A 52 7.79 12.31 -6.75
CA ILE A 52 7.74 12.32 -5.28
C ILE A 52 8.39 11.05 -4.72
N GLU A 53 8.11 9.89 -5.31
CA GLU A 53 8.80 8.65 -4.93
C GLU A 53 10.30 8.70 -5.28
N ALA A 54 10.69 9.38 -6.37
CA ALA A 54 12.10 9.64 -6.64
C ALA A 54 12.77 10.42 -5.50
N THR A 55 12.13 11.48 -5.03
CA THR A 55 12.61 12.26 -3.88
C THR A 55 12.73 11.40 -2.62
N LYS A 56 11.71 10.57 -2.33
CA LYS A 56 11.69 9.63 -1.19
C LYS A 56 12.83 8.61 -1.27
N ALA A 57 13.17 8.16 -2.47
CA ALA A 57 14.29 7.26 -2.74
C ALA A 57 15.66 7.96 -2.68
N GLY A 58 15.72 9.28 -2.44
CA GLY A 58 16.96 10.07 -2.42
C GLY A 58 17.45 10.50 -3.82
N GLU A 59 16.64 10.33 -4.85
CA GLU A 59 16.94 10.73 -6.23
C GLU A 59 16.33 12.10 -6.53
N TYR A 60 17.12 13.15 -6.35
CA TYR A 60 16.64 14.54 -6.35
C TYR A 60 16.52 15.18 -7.75
N THR A 61 16.76 14.43 -8.82
CA THR A 61 16.72 14.93 -10.21
C THR A 61 15.35 15.52 -10.59
N TYR A 62 14.28 15.07 -9.94
CA TYR A 62 12.90 15.47 -10.23
C TYR A 62 12.28 16.28 -9.08
N ASN A 63 13.09 16.93 -8.22
CA ASN A 63 12.58 17.66 -7.06
C ASN A 63 11.70 18.87 -7.40
N ASP A 64 11.84 19.39 -8.61
CA ASP A 64 11.06 20.50 -9.16
C ASP A 64 9.76 20.03 -9.86
N LYS A 65 9.44 18.72 -9.86
CA LYS A 65 8.35 18.14 -10.63
C LYS A 65 7.27 17.49 -9.78
N VAL A 66 6.03 17.53 -10.29
CA VAL A 66 4.89 16.71 -9.86
C VAL A 66 4.27 16.05 -11.08
N ALA A 67 4.04 14.76 -11.02
CA ALA A 67 3.30 14.07 -12.09
C ALA A 67 1.81 14.42 -12.02
N ASN A 68 1.23 14.88 -13.11
CA ASN A 68 -0.22 14.98 -13.25
C ASN A 68 -0.78 13.63 -13.71
N PHE A 69 -0.77 12.65 -12.80
CA PHE A 69 -1.08 11.25 -13.07
C PHE A 69 -2.57 10.96 -13.38
N ILE A 70 -3.41 11.99 -13.43
CA ILE A 70 -4.81 11.92 -13.87
C ILE A 70 -5.04 12.63 -15.21
N ALA A 71 -3.99 13.15 -15.85
CA ALA A 71 -4.07 13.78 -17.15
C ALA A 71 -3.99 12.73 -18.28
N GLU A 72 -4.77 12.94 -19.35
CA GLU A 72 -4.88 12.01 -20.47
C GLU A 72 -3.52 11.70 -21.13
N ASP A 73 -2.71 12.72 -21.39
CA ASP A 73 -1.39 12.58 -22.02
C ASP A 73 -0.40 11.80 -21.14
N TYR A 74 -0.51 11.94 -19.81
CA TYR A 74 0.26 11.13 -18.87
C TYR A 74 -0.18 9.66 -18.94
N LEU A 75 -1.49 9.39 -18.91
CA LEU A 75 -2.04 8.03 -18.96
C LEU A 75 -1.68 7.33 -20.27
N GLU A 76 -1.75 8.02 -21.40
CA GLU A 76 -1.31 7.50 -22.71
C GLU A 76 0.18 7.14 -22.70
N THR A 77 1.02 8.04 -22.16
CA THR A 77 2.48 7.86 -22.08
C THR A 77 2.85 6.64 -21.25
N ILE A 78 2.28 6.49 -20.06
CA ILE A 78 2.60 5.35 -19.18
C ILE A 78 2.07 4.04 -19.76
N THR A 79 0.90 4.05 -20.41
CA THR A 79 0.34 2.87 -21.09
C THR A 79 1.30 2.35 -22.16
N GLN A 80 1.79 3.24 -23.04
CA GLN A 80 2.74 2.86 -24.06
C GLN A 80 4.03 2.29 -23.47
N GLN A 81 4.58 2.92 -22.43
CA GLN A 81 5.83 2.49 -21.80
C GLN A 81 5.69 1.12 -21.10
N TYR A 82 4.59 0.87 -20.36
CA TYR A 82 4.35 -0.44 -19.76
C TYR A 82 4.19 -1.54 -20.81
N GLU A 83 3.54 -1.25 -21.96
CA GLU A 83 3.48 -2.18 -23.07
C GLU A 83 4.85 -2.48 -23.70
N GLU A 84 5.71 -1.48 -23.83
CA GLU A 84 7.07 -1.66 -24.33
C GLU A 84 7.88 -2.54 -23.39
N PHE A 85 7.83 -2.30 -22.08
CA PHE A 85 8.50 -3.15 -21.08
C PHE A 85 7.97 -4.59 -21.12
N ARG A 86 6.65 -4.77 -21.16
CA ARG A 86 6.04 -6.09 -21.26
C ARG A 86 6.52 -6.83 -22.50
N ARG A 87 6.51 -6.19 -23.66
CA ARG A 87 7.00 -6.78 -24.92
C ARG A 87 8.49 -7.12 -24.86
N ALA A 88 9.31 -6.26 -24.30
CA ALA A 88 10.74 -6.51 -24.12
C ALA A 88 11.00 -7.73 -23.23
N LEU A 89 10.30 -7.84 -22.08
CA LEU A 89 10.43 -8.97 -21.16
C LEU A 89 10.06 -10.31 -21.81
N MET A 90 9.13 -10.33 -22.76
CA MET A 90 8.72 -11.56 -23.46
C MET A 90 9.77 -12.09 -24.44
N GLN A 91 10.78 -11.29 -24.82
CA GLN A 91 11.84 -11.68 -25.75
C GLN A 91 12.99 -12.47 -25.09
N TYR A 92 13.05 -12.51 -23.75
CA TYR A 92 14.14 -13.20 -23.06
C TYR A 92 13.87 -14.70 -22.94
N ASP A 93 14.89 -15.48 -23.35
CA ASP A 93 14.90 -16.94 -23.07
C ASP A 93 15.14 -17.16 -21.56
N THR A 94 14.11 -17.64 -20.87
CA THR A 94 14.16 -17.83 -19.43
C THR A 94 15.12 -18.93 -18.98
N THR A 95 15.56 -19.83 -19.90
CA THR A 95 16.53 -20.89 -19.60
C THR A 95 17.94 -20.33 -19.41
N LEU A 96 18.22 -19.16 -19.98
CA LEU A 96 19.50 -18.47 -19.87
C LEU A 96 19.60 -17.55 -18.63
N LEU A 97 18.50 -17.35 -17.92
CA LEU A 97 18.43 -16.49 -16.73
C LEU A 97 18.78 -17.30 -15.46
N ASN A 98 19.47 -16.66 -14.52
CA ASN A 98 19.61 -17.21 -13.17
C ASN A 98 18.29 -17.11 -12.38
N ASP A 99 18.22 -17.73 -11.21
CA ASP A 99 16.98 -17.78 -10.40
C ASP A 99 16.48 -16.40 -9.97
N ALA A 100 17.39 -15.50 -9.55
CA ALA A 100 17.02 -14.13 -9.17
C ALA A 100 16.45 -13.36 -10.36
N GLN A 101 17.08 -13.45 -11.52
CA GLN A 101 16.62 -12.82 -12.76
C GLN A 101 15.25 -13.38 -13.21
N ARG A 102 15.04 -14.69 -13.07
CA ARG A 102 13.73 -15.31 -13.39
C ARG A 102 12.61 -14.77 -12.49
N ILE A 103 12.88 -14.66 -11.19
CA ILE A 103 11.92 -14.12 -10.22
C ILE A 103 11.67 -12.64 -10.53
N SER A 104 12.72 -11.82 -10.65
CA SER A 104 12.60 -10.38 -10.93
C SER A 104 11.85 -10.10 -12.23
N ARG A 105 12.10 -10.90 -13.28
CA ARG A 105 11.34 -10.82 -14.54
C ARG A 105 9.86 -11.10 -14.34
N LYS A 106 9.51 -12.10 -13.54
CA LYS A 106 8.09 -12.41 -13.25
C LYS A 106 7.42 -11.30 -12.45
N VAL A 107 8.11 -10.72 -11.47
CA VAL A 107 7.61 -9.57 -10.69
C VAL A 107 7.35 -8.37 -11.60
N MET A 108 8.32 -8.02 -12.45
CA MET A 108 8.17 -6.91 -13.40
C MET A 108 7.06 -7.17 -14.43
N LEU A 109 6.89 -8.41 -14.89
CA LEU A 109 5.78 -8.78 -15.79
C LEU A 109 4.43 -8.65 -15.09
N TRP A 110 4.35 -9.05 -13.84
CA TRP A 110 3.14 -8.90 -13.03
C TRP A 110 2.79 -7.43 -12.83
N ASP A 111 3.77 -6.58 -12.50
CA ASP A 111 3.57 -5.13 -12.35
C ASP A 111 3.07 -4.51 -13.66
N CYS A 112 3.73 -4.79 -14.79
CA CYS A 112 3.29 -4.33 -16.11
C CYS A 112 1.86 -4.81 -16.44
N HIS A 113 1.51 -6.07 -16.11
CA HIS A 113 0.20 -6.62 -16.37
C HIS A 113 -0.89 -5.89 -15.57
N MET A 114 -0.67 -5.73 -14.27
CA MET A 114 -1.65 -5.09 -13.40
C MET A 114 -1.84 -3.61 -13.72
N LYS A 115 -0.76 -2.89 -14.04
CA LYS A 115 -0.85 -1.48 -14.47
C LYS A 115 -1.63 -1.34 -15.79
N LEU A 116 -1.35 -2.19 -16.79
CA LEU A 116 -2.07 -2.18 -18.06
C LEU A 116 -3.54 -2.60 -17.91
N GLU A 117 -3.84 -3.56 -17.04
CA GLU A 117 -5.22 -3.95 -16.73
C GLU A 117 -6.00 -2.77 -16.12
N GLY A 118 -5.40 -2.07 -15.14
CA GLY A 118 -6.00 -0.88 -14.52
C GLY A 118 -6.20 0.26 -15.51
N LEU A 119 -5.20 0.58 -16.33
CA LEU A 119 -5.26 1.64 -17.34
C LEU A 119 -6.29 1.36 -18.45
N ASN A 120 -6.63 0.10 -18.69
CA ASN A 120 -7.69 -0.30 -19.62
C ASN A 120 -9.05 -0.50 -18.94
N ASN A 121 -9.14 -0.30 -17.63
CA ASN A 121 -10.41 -0.38 -16.91
C ASN A 121 -11.28 0.85 -17.22
N PRO A 122 -12.62 0.71 -17.36
CA PRO A 122 -13.51 1.85 -17.60
C PRO A 122 -13.49 2.95 -16.51
N ILE A 123 -13.05 2.59 -15.31
CA ILE A 123 -12.74 3.54 -14.24
C ILE A 123 -11.22 3.44 -14.04
N ALA A 124 -10.45 4.11 -14.89
CA ALA A 124 -9.00 4.00 -14.90
C ALA A 124 -8.37 4.20 -13.52
N THR A 125 -7.47 3.30 -13.15
CA THR A 125 -6.75 3.34 -11.88
C THR A 125 -5.27 3.55 -12.12
N VAL A 126 -4.67 4.47 -11.36
CA VAL A 126 -3.24 4.79 -11.41
C VAL A 126 -2.65 4.75 -10.01
N SER A 127 -1.34 4.57 -9.90
CA SER A 127 -0.67 4.61 -8.61
C SER A 127 -0.71 6.00 -8.00
N SER A 128 -1.09 6.07 -6.72
CA SER A 128 -0.93 7.29 -5.93
C SER A 128 0.55 7.49 -5.57
N PRO A 129 1.05 8.74 -5.54
CA PRO A 129 2.40 9.01 -5.07
C PRO A 129 2.61 8.74 -3.57
N MET A 130 1.55 8.47 -2.82
CA MET A 130 1.63 8.33 -1.36
C MET A 130 1.90 6.90 -0.91
N PHE A 131 1.17 5.90 -1.41
CA PHE A 131 1.22 4.51 -0.91
C PHE A 131 1.25 3.47 -2.03
N ASP A 132 1.64 3.83 -3.23
CA ASP A 132 1.46 3.02 -4.45
C ASP A 132 0.03 2.46 -4.59
N LEU A 133 -0.94 3.21 -4.05
CA LEU A 133 -2.35 2.86 -4.10
C LEU A 133 -2.97 3.30 -5.42
N PRO A 134 -3.94 2.57 -5.94
CA PRO A 134 -4.70 3.01 -7.10
C PRO A 134 -5.43 4.32 -6.80
N ASN A 135 -5.55 5.16 -7.81
CA ASN A 135 -6.32 6.38 -7.76
C ASN A 135 -7.27 6.42 -8.95
N PHE A 136 -8.49 6.82 -8.71
CA PHE A 136 -9.51 6.85 -9.77
C PHE A 136 -9.42 8.17 -10.54
N GLU A 137 -9.24 8.10 -11.85
CA GLU A 137 -9.09 9.27 -12.71
C GLU A 137 -10.25 10.26 -12.56
N LEU A 138 -11.50 9.76 -12.52
CA LEU A 138 -12.71 10.58 -12.43
C LEU A 138 -13.15 10.90 -10.98
N MET A 139 -12.50 10.31 -9.99
CA MET A 139 -12.71 10.51 -8.57
C MET A 139 -11.36 10.66 -7.82
N PRO A 140 -10.47 11.58 -8.24
CA PRO A 140 -9.07 11.59 -7.81
C PRO A 140 -8.85 12.09 -6.38
N LEU A 141 -9.89 12.58 -5.71
CA LEU A 141 -9.78 13.21 -4.39
C LEU A 141 -10.57 12.43 -3.36
N THR A 142 -9.89 11.95 -2.33
CA THR A 142 -10.49 11.31 -1.16
C THR A 142 -9.98 11.98 0.12
N GLN A 143 -10.59 11.66 1.25
CA GLN A 143 -10.21 12.20 2.56
C GLN A 143 -8.96 11.55 3.16
N ILE A 144 -8.36 10.55 2.49
CA ILE A 144 -7.25 9.79 3.10
C ILE A 144 -6.04 9.55 2.17
N THR A 145 -6.26 9.29 0.89
CA THR A 145 -5.21 8.82 -0.03
C THR A 145 -5.11 9.66 -1.28
N SER A 146 -5.04 10.96 -1.16
CA SER A 146 -4.97 11.83 -2.33
C SER A 146 -3.96 12.96 -2.18
N LEU A 147 -3.55 13.48 -3.33
CA LEU A 147 -2.41 14.37 -3.43
C LEU A 147 -2.57 15.66 -2.60
N GLN A 148 -3.79 16.19 -2.43
CA GLN A 148 -4.03 17.40 -1.63
C GLN A 148 -3.64 17.23 -0.15
N LEU A 149 -3.76 16.02 0.40
CA LEU A 149 -3.35 15.73 1.77
C LEU A 149 -1.84 15.48 1.85
N TYR A 150 -1.34 14.64 0.93
CA TYR A 150 0.07 14.30 0.92
C TYR A 150 0.96 15.52 0.66
N PHE A 151 0.53 16.42 -0.24
CA PHE A 151 1.26 17.66 -0.51
C PHE A 151 1.32 18.58 0.72
N SER A 152 0.26 18.62 1.52
CA SER A 152 0.27 19.38 2.78
C SER A 152 1.23 18.79 3.83
N GLN A 153 1.37 17.46 3.88
CA GLN A 153 2.36 16.80 4.75
C GLN A 153 3.79 17.13 4.31
N ILE A 154 4.05 17.09 3.00
CA ILE A 154 5.37 17.48 2.46
C ILE A 154 5.65 18.97 2.74
N ALA A 155 4.65 19.84 2.59
CA ALA A 155 4.74 21.26 2.87
C ALA A 155 5.12 21.60 4.32
N GLY A 156 4.87 20.67 5.26
CA GLY A 156 5.30 20.81 6.66
C GLY A 156 6.82 20.93 6.84
N GLY A 157 7.62 20.60 5.82
CA GLY A 157 9.07 20.82 5.82
C GLY A 157 9.90 19.77 6.55
N GLN A 158 9.26 18.72 7.06
CA GLN A 158 9.91 17.62 7.79
C GLN A 158 9.60 16.23 7.22
N SER A 159 9.12 16.19 5.99
CA SER A 159 8.78 14.97 5.25
C SER A 159 9.83 14.67 4.16
N VAL A 160 9.39 14.08 3.04
CA VAL A 160 10.28 13.58 1.98
C VAL A 160 11.01 14.66 1.19
N HIS A 161 10.43 15.86 0.99
CA HIS A 161 11.11 16.94 0.27
C HIS A 161 12.16 17.59 1.16
N PRO A 162 13.45 17.64 0.74
CA PRO A 162 14.49 18.27 1.53
C PRO A 162 14.42 19.80 1.43
N PHE A 163 14.65 20.49 2.56
CA PHE A 163 14.72 21.94 2.65
C PHE A 163 16.06 22.40 3.27
N HIS A 164 17.18 21.91 2.69
CA HIS A 164 18.52 22.17 3.21
C HIS A 164 19.31 23.18 2.39
N THR A 165 18.93 23.45 1.15
CA THR A 165 19.60 24.37 0.24
C THR A 165 18.62 25.35 -0.40
N VAL A 166 19.09 26.52 -0.82
CA VAL A 166 18.27 27.53 -1.52
C VAL A 166 17.60 26.91 -2.76
N GLN A 167 18.32 26.06 -3.51
CA GLN A 167 17.77 25.38 -4.70
C GLN A 167 16.58 24.49 -4.34
N GLN A 168 16.62 23.76 -3.23
CA GLN A 168 15.50 22.91 -2.81
C GLN A 168 14.25 23.70 -2.45
N TYR A 169 14.40 24.93 -1.92
CA TYR A 169 13.28 25.84 -1.73
C TYR A 169 12.71 26.33 -3.07
N ASP A 170 13.57 26.59 -4.05
CA ASP A 170 13.14 26.96 -5.40
C ASP A 170 12.48 25.77 -6.14
N ASP A 171 13.01 24.56 -5.99
CA ASP A 171 12.41 23.34 -6.50
C ASP A 171 10.97 23.12 -5.95
N TRP A 172 10.79 23.40 -4.65
CA TRP A 172 9.45 23.33 -4.05
C TRP A 172 8.46 24.31 -4.67
N LEU A 173 8.87 25.56 -4.92
CA LEU A 173 8.03 26.55 -5.61
C LEU A 173 7.62 26.04 -7.00
N SER A 174 8.53 25.45 -7.75
CA SER A 174 8.22 24.86 -9.05
C SER A 174 7.25 23.67 -8.93
N ARG A 175 7.38 22.85 -7.89
CA ARG A 175 6.41 21.78 -7.59
C ARG A 175 5.01 22.30 -7.34
N ILE A 176 4.89 23.44 -6.66
CA ILE A 176 3.58 24.07 -6.40
C ILE A 176 2.90 24.49 -7.70
N ASP A 177 3.65 25.04 -8.66
CA ASP A 177 3.09 25.41 -9.97
C ASP A 177 2.43 24.18 -10.66
N GLU A 178 3.12 23.02 -10.69
CA GLU A 178 2.59 21.79 -11.26
C GLU A 178 1.45 21.17 -10.40
N TYR A 179 1.54 21.30 -9.09
CA TYR A 179 0.50 20.83 -8.18
C TYR A 179 -0.84 21.57 -8.35
N VAL A 180 -0.80 22.87 -8.58
CA VAL A 180 -2.02 23.65 -8.87
C VAL A 180 -2.66 23.17 -10.16
N VAL A 181 -1.87 22.85 -11.20
CA VAL A 181 -2.38 22.24 -12.45
C VAL A 181 -3.06 20.90 -12.19
N PHE A 182 -2.50 20.07 -11.28
CA PHE A 182 -3.17 18.82 -10.88
C PHE A 182 -4.55 19.09 -10.25
N LEU A 183 -4.68 20.08 -9.36
CA LEU A 183 -5.96 20.41 -8.72
C LEU A 183 -7.01 20.89 -9.76
N ASP A 184 -6.59 21.69 -10.75
CA ASP A 184 -7.45 22.11 -11.84
C ASP A 184 -7.89 20.91 -12.70
N THR A 185 -6.98 19.99 -13.03
CA THR A 185 -7.29 18.75 -13.74
C THR A 185 -8.27 17.90 -12.93
N ALA A 186 -8.10 17.79 -11.62
CA ALA A 186 -9.01 17.04 -10.75
C ALA A 186 -10.45 17.59 -10.83
N ILE A 187 -10.64 18.92 -10.83
CA ILE A 187 -11.96 19.53 -10.99
C ILE A 187 -12.57 19.17 -12.37
N VAL A 188 -11.77 19.21 -13.43
CA VAL A 188 -12.24 18.87 -14.80
C VAL A 188 -12.66 17.40 -14.85
N ASN A 189 -11.83 16.50 -14.35
CA ASN A 189 -12.11 15.07 -14.35
C ASN A 189 -13.32 14.71 -13.48
N MET A 190 -13.47 15.34 -12.32
CA MET A 190 -14.64 15.14 -11.45
C MET A 190 -15.94 15.64 -12.13
N LYS A 191 -15.90 16.72 -12.91
CA LYS A 191 -17.05 17.17 -13.73
C LYS A 191 -17.39 16.16 -14.82
N GLU A 192 -16.39 15.55 -15.43
CA GLU A 192 -16.61 14.45 -16.37
C GLU A 192 -17.20 13.22 -15.67
N GLY A 193 -16.72 12.90 -14.47
CA GLY A 193 -17.28 11.86 -13.61
C GLY A 193 -18.75 12.08 -13.30
N MET A 194 -19.15 13.33 -12.96
CA MET A 194 -20.56 13.70 -12.77
C MET A 194 -21.41 13.41 -14.01
N ALA A 195 -20.88 13.69 -15.21
CA ALA A 195 -21.59 13.44 -16.46
C ALA A 195 -21.71 11.94 -16.81
N LYS A 196 -20.88 11.09 -16.20
CA LYS A 196 -20.84 9.64 -16.42
C LYS A 196 -21.41 8.81 -15.24
N ASP A 197 -21.99 9.45 -14.23
CA ASP A 197 -22.43 8.83 -12.97
C ASP A 197 -21.29 8.09 -12.22
N ILE A 198 -20.05 8.53 -12.40
CA ILE A 198 -18.86 8.03 -11.71
C ILE A 198 -18.46 9.07 -10.68
N VAL A 199 -19.04 8.97 -9.48
CA VAL A 199 -18.91 9.97 -8.41
C VAL A 199 -18.67 9.31 -7.06
N LEU A 200 -18.06 10.05 -6.14
CA LEU A 200 -17.83 9.62 -4.76
C LEU A 200 -19.14 9.40 -4.00
N PRO A 201 -19.13 8.55 -2.95
CA PRO A 201 -20.16 8.60 -1.91
C PRO A 201 -20.20 9.99 -1.28
N ARG A 202 -21.41 10.48 -0.98
CA ARG A 202 -21.63 11.82 -0.39
C ARG A 202 -20.75 12.08 0.85
N VAL A 203 -20.68 11.12 1.77
CA VAL A 203 -19.93 11.26 3.03
C VAL A 203 -18.44 11.54 2.77
N LEU A 204 -17.82 10.91 1.77
CA LEU A 204 -16.41 11.13 1.44
C LEU A 204 -16.19 12.53 0.85
N ALA A 205 -17.06 12.98 -0.06
CA ALA A 205 -16.99 14.32 -0.64
C ALA A 205 -17.13 15.41 0.44
N GLU A 206 -18.02 15.20 1.42
CA GLU A 206 -18.19 16.10 2.56
C GLU A 206 -16.95 16.12 3.48
N ARG A 207 -16.26 14.97 3.67
CA ARG A 207 -14.98 14.90 4.40
C ARG A 207 -13.92 15.73 3.69
N VAL A 208 -13.74 15.51 2.37
CA VAL A 208 -12.78 16.29 1.56
C VAL A 208 -13.07 17.80 1.68
N ALA A 209 -14.31 18.22 1.48
CA ALA A 209 -14.69 19.64 1.57
C ALA A 209 -14.36 20.28 2.93
N ARG A 210 -14.51 19.52 4.03
CA ARG A 210 -14.15 19.99 5.38
C ARG A 210 -12.64 20.12 5.57
N GLN A 211 -11.86 19.13 5.10
CA GLN A 211 -10.39 19.10 5.22
C GLN A 211 -9.71 20.27 4.50
N LEU A 212 -10.33 20.85 3.47
CA LEU A 212 -9.78 21.99 2.75
C LEU A 212 -9.91 23.30 3.54
N GLY A 213 -10.79 23.38 4.53
CA GLY A 213 -11.06 24.59 5.31
C GLY A 213 -9.83 25.23 5.97
N PRO A 214 -9.00 24.49 6.71
CA PRO A 214 -7.76 25.00 7.31
C PRO A 214 -6.80 25.61 6.29
N PHE A 215 -6.65 25.03 5.10
CA PHE A 215 -5.75 25.55 4.05
C PHE A 215 -6.25 26.84 3.39
N ILE A 216 -7.50 27.24 3.63
CA ILE A 216 -8.09 28.46 3.07
C ILE A 216 -8.12 29.58 4.10
N ASN A 217 -8.34 29.23 5.38
CA ASN A 217 -8.67 30.20 6.42
C ASN A 217 -7.51 30.49 7.40
N THR A 218 -6.40 29.73 7.34
CA THR A 218 -5.24 29.94 8.21
C THR A 218 -4.42 31.15 7.73
N PRO A 219 -3.99 32.06 8.62
CA PRO A 219 -3.09 33.14 8.27
C PRO A 219 -1.80 32.63 7.64
N VAL A 220 -1.20 33.43 6.72
CA VAL A 220 -0.05 32.98 5.93
C VAL A 220 1.11 32.50 6.80
N GLU A 221 1.38 33.20 7.89
CA GLU A 221 2.49 32.90 8.81
C GLU A 221 2.28 31.60 9.60
N GLU A 222 1.03 31.19 9.80
CA GLU A 222 0.66 29.96 10.50
C GLU A 222 0.34 28.83 9.52
N HIS A 223 0.36 29.12 8.22
CA HIS A 223 -0.04 28.19 7.18
C HIS A 223 1.01 27.09 7.01
N VAL A 224 0.59 25.81 6.88
CA VAL A 224 1.49 24.66 6.78
C VAL A 224 2.51 24.81 5.63
N PHE A 225 2.12 25.40 4.51
CA PHE A 225 3.02 25.70 3.38
C PHE A 225 4.05 26.80 3.66
N TYR A 226 3.94 27.52 4.80
CA TYR A 226 4.92 28.48 5.25
C TYR A 226 5.95 27.88 6.23
N ASN A 227 5.70 26.70 6.77
CA ASN A 227 6.60 26.04 7.73
C ASN A 227 8.06 25.93 7.26
N PRO A 228 8.37 25.62 5.98
CA PRO A 228 9.76 25.64 5.52
C PRO A 228 10.48 26.96 5.77
N ILE A 229 9.78 28.10 5.75
CA ILE A 229 10.36 29.41 6.05
C ILE A 229 10.74 29.51 7.52
N HIS A 230 9.93 28.98 8.44
CA HIS A 230 10.27 28.92 9.87
C HIS A 230 11.46 27.99 10.15
N LEU A 231 11.65 26.97 9.34
CA LEU A 231 12.71 25.98 9.46
C LEU A 231 13.95 26.33 8.61
N MET A 232 13.95 27.51 7.98
CA MET A 232 15.02 27.91 7.05
C MET A 232 16.39 27.93 7.74
N PRO A 233 17.42 27.28 7.16
CA PRO A 233 18.76 27.24 7.71
C PRO A 233 19.33 28.67 8.00
N GLU A 234 19.91 28.83 9.18
CA GLU A 234 20.55 30.12 9.55
C GLU A 234 21.68 30.52 8.59
N SER A 235 22.34 29.52 7.98
CA SER A 235 23.44 29.70 7.05
C SER A 235 23.05 30.31 5.70
N PHE A 236 21.76 30.44 5.39
CA PHE A 236 21.34 31.03 4.10
C PHE A 236 21.71 32.52 4.04
N PRO A 237 22.14 33.01 2.84
CA PRO A 237 22.38 34.43 2.62
C PRO A 237 21.15 35.29 2.92
N ALA A 238 21.34 36.46 3.55
CA ALA A 238 20.23 37.33 3.95
C ALA A 238 19.33 37.76 2.76
N ASN A 239 19.91 37.92 1.57
CA ASN A 239 19.14 38.24 0.37
C ASN A 239 18.24 37.07 -0.07
N ASP A 240 18.75 35.83 0.02
CA ASP A 240 17.95 34.62 -0.33
C ASP A 240 16.83 34.41 0.69
N LYS A 241 17.09 34.59 1.99
CA LYS A 241 16.05 34.53 3.02
C LYS A 241 14.87 35.47 2.70
N LYS A 242 15.16 36.75 2.44
CA LYS A 242 14.13 37.76 2.11
C LYS A 242 13.39 37.41 0.81
N ARG A 243 14.11 36.90 -0.21
CA ARG A 243 13.52 36.48 -1.48
C ARG A 243 12.57 35.33 -1.28
N LEU A 244 13.00 34.29 -0.56
CA LEU A 244 12.21 33.08 -0.29
C LEU A 244 10.98 33.40 0.58
N GLU A 245 11.13 34.21 1.66
CA GLU A 245 10.00 34.69 2.47
C GLU A 245 8.93 35.35 1.59
N LYS A 246 9.35 36.26 0.70
CA LYS A 246 8.44 36.92 -0.23
C LYS A 246 7.78 35.92 -1.21
N ALA A 247 8.58 35.00 -1.78
CA ALA A 247 8.10 34.04 -2.75
C ALA A 247 7.08 33.06 -2.14
N TYR A 248 7.34 32.56 -0.92
CA TYR A 248 6.42 31.66 -0.22
C TYR A 248 5.11 32.35 0.19
N ARG A 249 5.18 33.61 0.62
CA ARG A 249 3.95 34.41 0.86
C ARG A 249 3.12 34.54 -0.41
N ALA A 250 3.75 34.89 -1.53
CA ALA A 250 3.07 35.01 -2.82
C ALA A 250 2.49 33.66 -3.26
N MET A 251 3.25 32.59 -3.18
CA MET A 251 2.80 31.22 -3.49
C MET A 251 1.55 30.85 -2.69
N ILE A 252 1.52 31.10 -1.37
CA ILE A 252 0.35 30.79 -0.54
C ILE A 252 -0.85 31.65 -0.93
N THR A 253 -0.66 32.97 -1.05
CA THR A 253 -1.77 33.91 -1.27
C THR A 253 -2.30 33.93 -2.70
N GLU A 254 -1.44 33.66 -3.69
CA GLU A 254 -1.77 33.81 -5.11
C GLU A 254 -2.02 32.48 -5.81
N GLN A 255 -1.58 31.34 -5.21
CA GLN A 255 -1.73 30.01 -5.81
C GLN A 255 -2.49 29.06 -4.88
N ILE A 256 -1.97 28.74 -3.69
CA ILE A 256 -2.53 27.70 -2.81
C ILE A 256 -3.93 28.06 -2.33
N ILE A 257 -4.11 29.20 -1.68
CA ILE A 257 -5.42 29.61 -1.17
C ILE A 257 -6.46 29.73 -2.29
N PRO A 258 -6.17 30.35 -3.46
CA PRO A 258 -7.11 30.37 -4.57
C PRO A 258 -7.49 29.00 -5.11
N ALA A 259 -6.49 28.09 -5.29
CA ALA A 259 -6.73 26.73 -5.81
C ALA A 259 -7.61 25.91 -4.84
N TYR A 260 -7.28 25.90 -3.55
CA TYR A 260 -8.10 25.20 -2.56
C TYR A 260 -9.50 25.84 -2.39
N THR A 261 -9.62 27.17 -2.53
CA THR A 261 -10.92 27.86 -2.51
C THR A 261 -11.79 27.45 -3.70
N ALA A 262 -11.20 27.39 -4.90
CA ALA A 262 -11.89 26.94 -6.10
C ALA A 262 -12.35 25.48 -5.98
N LEU A 263 -11.47 24.61 -5.49
CA LEU A 263 -11.76 23.20 -5.25
C LEU A 263 -12.89 23.03 -4.21
N GLN A 264 -12.79 23.67 -3.05
CA GLN A 264 -13.81 23.57 -2.00
C GLN A 264 -15.16 24.09 -2.49
N ARG A 265 -15.17 25.21 -3.19
CA ARG A 265 -16.40 25.77 -3.78
C ARG A 265 -17.04 24.80 -4.77
N PHE A 266 -16.24 24.24 -5.70
CA PHE A 266 -16.72 23.23 -6.63
C PHE A 266 -17.34 22.03 -5.90
N ILE A 267 -16.65 21.48 -4.90
CA ILE A 267 -17.14 20.32 -4.15
C ILE A 267 -18.47 20.67 -3.44
N LYS A 268 -18.55 21.82 -2.75
CA LYS A 268 -19.73 22.21 -1.97
C LYS A 268 -20.93 22.61 -2.83
N GLU A 269 -20.69 23.35 -3.90
CA GLU A 269 -21.78 23.96 -4.68
C GLU A 269 -22.24 23.10 -5.86
N GLU A 270 -21.37 22.25 -6.41
CA GLU A 270 -21.67 21.45 -7.59
C GLU A 270 -21.62 19.94 -7.29
N TYR A 271 -20.49 19.43 -6.77
CA TYR A 271 -20.20 18.01 -6.73
C TYR A 271 -21.03 17.22 -5.71
N ILE A 272 -21.22 17.75 -4.48
CA ILE A 272 -21.99 17.08 -3.42
C ILE A 272 -23.44 16.78 -3.87
N SER A 273 -24.02 17.64 -4.68
CA SER A 273 -25.37 17.40 -5.19
C SER A 273 -25.46 16.24 -6.20
N ALA A 274 -24.35 15.90 -6.84
CA ALA A 274 -24.22 14.78 -7.78
C ALA A 274 -23.69 13.50 -7.13
N CYS A 275 -23.20 13.56 -5.89
CA CYS A 275 -22.69 12.41 -5.18
C CYS A 275 -23.72 11.29 -5.03
N ARG A 276 -23.26 10.05 -5.09
CA ARG A 276 -24.11 8.88 -4.88
C ARG A 276 -24.45 8.69 -3.40
N GLU A 277 -25.62 8.12 -3.15
CA GLU A 277 -26.08 7.74 -1.81
C GLU A 277 -25.66 6.28 -1.44
N THR A 278 -25.09 5.55 -2.39
CA THR A 278 -24.57 4.20 -2.18
C THR A 278 -23.10 4.26 -1.79
N ASP A 279 -22.64 3.33 -0.98
CA ASP A 279 -21.30 3.37 -0.38
C ASP A 279 -20.26 2.57 -1.16
N GLY A 280 -20.65 1.38 -1.63
CA GLY A 280 -19.75 0.46 -2.32
C GLY A 280 -19.46 0.83 -3.78
N LEU A 281 -18.28 0.42 -4.25
CA LEU A 281 -17.85 0.58 -5.64
C LEU A 281 -18.77 -0.15 -6.64
N GLY A 282 -19.36 -1.29 -6.22
CA GLY A 282 -20.25 -2.10 -7.05
C GLY A 282 -21.49 -1.39 -7.56
N ALA A 283 -21.85 -0.24 -6.99
CA ALA A 283 -22.97 0.58 -7.46
C ALA A 283 -22.63 1.46 -8.68
N LEU A 284 -21.35 1.64 -9.00
CA LEU A 284 -20.91 2.44 -10.15
C LEU A 284 -21.03 1.66 -11.47
N PRO A 285 -21.17 2.35 -12.60
CA PRO A 285 -20.98 1.74 -13.93
C PRO A 285 -19.63 1.02 -14.00
N ASN A 286 -19.63 -0.27 -14.37
CA ASN A 286 -18.45 -1.17 -14.35
C ASN A 286 -17.79 -1.34 -12.95
N GLY A 287 -18.46 -0.93 -11.89
CA GLY A 287 -17.96 -1.03 -10.51
C GLY A 287 -17.60 -2.47 -10.08
N PRO A 288 -18.47 -3.49 -10.33
CA PRO A 288 -18.16 -4.88 -9.99
C PRO A 288 -16.92 -5.42 -10.70
N GLU A 289 -16.66 -5.01 -11.95
CA GLU A 289 -15.46 -5.41 -12.70
C GLU A 289 -14.21 -4.71 -12.15
N THR A 290 -14.32 -3.41 -11.90
CA THR A 290 -13.25 -2.65 -11.26
C THR A 290 -12.91 -3.19 -9.88
N TYR A 291 -13.89 -3.55 -9.07
CA TYR A 291 -13.61 -4.14 -7.76
C TYR A 291 -12.90 -5.51 -7.86
N ARG A 292 -13.28 -6.38 -8.81
CA ARG A 292 -12.53 -7.63 -9.06
C ARG A 292 -11.07 -7.36 -9.45
N TYR A 293 -10.83 -6.35 -10.29
CA TYR A 293 -9.46 -5.92 -10.61
C TYR A 293 -8.69 -5.46 -9.36
N LEU A 294 -9.31 -4.65 -8.49
CA LEU A 294 -8.69 -4.17 -7.26
C LEU A 294 -8.43 -5.29 -6.26
N VAL A 295 -9.33 -6.25 -6.12
CA VAL A 295 -9.10 -7.46 -5.32
C VAL A 295 -7.84 -8.18 -5.80
N LYS A 296 -7.71 -8.42 -7.12
CA LYS A 296 -6.53 -9.06 -7.69
C LYS A 296 -5.25 -8.23 -7.49
N LEU A 297 -5.32 -6.92 -7.69
CA LEU A 297 -4.21 -6.00 -7.49
C LEU A 297 -3.69 -6.07 -6.04
N HIS A 298 -4.59 -5.99 -5.07
CA HIS A 298 -4.24 -5.90 -3.65
C HIS A 298 -3.96 -7.24 -2.97
N THR A 299 -4.50 -8.34 -3.50
CA THR A 299 -4.28 -9.69 -2.92
C THR A 299 -3.30 -10.52 -3.72
N SER A 300 -3.03 -10.16 -4.98
CA SER A 300 -2.29 -10.94 -5.97
C SER A 300 -2.76 -12.41 -6.08
N THR A 301 -4.07 -12.62 -5.92
CA THR A 301 -4.76 -13.92 -6.06
C THR A 301 -5.92 -13.79 -7.04
N ASP A 302 -6.41 -14.93 -7.54
CA ASP A 302 -7.61 -14.98 -8.39
C ASP A 302 -8.90 -15.23 -7.56
N MET A 303 -8.85 -15.00 -6.24
CA MET A 303 -10.04 -15.14 -5.38
C MET A 303 -11.12 -14.14 -5.78
N THR A 304 -12.34 -14.61 -5.83
CA THR A 304 -13.51 -13.76 -6.05
C THR A 304 -13.90 -12.99 -4.78
N PRO A 305 -14.58 -11.84 -4.90
CA PRO A 305 -15.13 -11.13 -3.74
C PRO A 305 -16.01 -12.01 -2.84
N ASP A 306 -16.78 -12.95 -3.43
CA ASP A 306 -17.62 -13.88 -2.68
C ASP A 306 -16.81 -14.86 -1.84
N GLU A 307 -15.75 -15.43 -2.41
CA GLU A 307 -14.82 -16.32 -1.68
C GLU A 307 -14.12 -15.58 -0.54
N ILE A 308 -13.72 -14.33 -0.76
CA ILE A 308 -13.09 -13.49 0.28
C ILE A 308 -14.07 -13.18 1.41
N PHE A 309 -15.31 -12.81 1.07
CA PHE A 309 -16.35 -12.53 2.05
C PHE A 309 -16.62 -13.76 2.96
N GLU A 310 -16.80 -14.93 2.37
CA GLU A 310 -17.04 -16.15 3.13
C GLU A 310 -15.81 -16.60 3.94
N LEU A 311 -14.60 -16.42 3.40
CA LEU A 311 -13.35 -16.66 4.13
C LEU A 311 -13.25 -15.72 5.34
N GLY A 312 -13.60 -14.44 5.16
CA GLY A 312 -13.62 -13.46 6.24
C GLY A 312 -14.54 -13.88 7.38
N LYS A 313 -15.76 -14.31 7.07
CA LYS A 313 -16.71 -14.82 8.09
C LYS A 313 -16.16 -16.04 8.84
N GLN A 314 -15.57 -17.00 8.11
CA GLN A 314 -14.96 -18.17 8.74
C GLN A 314 -13.82 -17.80 9.69
N GLU A 315 -12.98 -16.82 9.32
CA GLU A 315 -11.91 -16.35 10.17
C GLU A 315 -12.45 -15.58 11.40
N VAL A 316 -13.46 -14.73 11.24
CA VAL A 316 -14.15 -14.05 12.35
C VAL A 316 -14.71 -15.08 13.34
N ASP A 317 -15.39 -16.12 12.88
CA ASP A 317 -15.93 -17.19 13.72
C ASP A 317 -14.80 -17.95 14.44
N ARG A 318 -13.73 -18.29 13.74
CA ARG A 318 -12.55 -18.99 14.30
C ARG A 318 -11.91 -18.17 15.42
N ILE A 319 -11.65 -16.89 15.17
CA ILE A 319 -10.98 -16.00 16.13
C ILE A 319 -11.91 -15.74 17.32
N SER A 320 -13.20 -15.51 17.09
CA SER A 320 -14.19 -15.36 18.17
C SER A 320 -14.21 -16.58 19.10
N ALA A 321 -14.09 -17.79 18.53
CA ALA A 321 -14.03 -19.00 19.34
C ALA A 321 -12.77 -19.06 20.22
N GLU A 322 -11.61 -18.62 19.71
CA GLU A 322 -10.36 -18.53 20.48
C GLU A 322 -10.45 -17.44 21.56
N MET A 323 -10.98 -16.25 21.24
CA MET A 323 -11.19 -15.16 22.19
C MET A 323 -12.08 -15.60 23.37
N LYS A 324 -13.14 -16.37 23.09
CA LYS A 324 -14.02 -16.94 24.13
C LYS A 324 -13.27 -17.89 25.08
N LYS A 325 -12.30 -18.66 24.58
CA LYS A 325 -11.43 -19.53 25.39
C LYS A 325 -10.52 -18.69 26.32
N VAL A 326 -9.91 -17.63 25.77
CA VAL A 326 -9.08 -16.73 26.57
C VAL A 326 -9.90 -16.04 27.65
N LYS A 327 -11.07 -15.51 27.30
CA LYS A 327 -12.03 -14.92 28.26
C LYS A 327 -12.36 -15.88 29.42
N ALA A 328 -12.64 -17.15 29.08
CA ALA A 328 -12.92 -18.18 30.09
C ALA A 328 -11.69 -18.49 30.97
N THR A 329 -10.48 -18.49 30.40
CA THR A 329 -9.23 -18.69 31.15
C THR A 329 -8.99 -17.56 32.16
N LEU A 330 -9.39 -16.34 31.82
CA LEU A 330 -9.32 -15.17 32.71
C LEU A 330 -10.47 -15.14 33.75
N GLY A 331 -11.42 -16.10 33.72
CA GLY A 331 -12.53 -16.19 34.66
C GLY A 331 -13.58 -15.08 34.49
N PHE A 332 -13.61 -14.41 33.34
CA PHE A 332 -14.58 -13.35 33.11
C PHE A 332 -15.97 -13.94 32.77
N GLU A 333 -16.97 -13.59 33.58
CA GLU A 333 -18.36 -13.94 33.33
C GLU A 333 -19.07 -12.81 32.58
N GLY A 334 -19.73 -13.11 31.49
CA GLY A 334 -20.41 -12.12 30.64
C GLY A 334 -20.23 -12.43 29.15
N SER A 335 -20.76 -11.57 28.28
CA SER A 335 -20.61 -11.68 26.83
C SER A 335 -19.20 -11.39 26.39
N LEU A 336 -18.88 -11.65 25.10
CA LEU A 336 -17.59 -11.25 24.52
C LEU A 336 -17.52 -9.72 24.36
N GLU A 337 -18.60 -9.07 24.03
CA GLU A 337 -18.72 -7.61 23.96
C GLU A 337 -18.45 -6.94 25.33
N GLU A 338 -19.02 -7.47 26.41
CA GLU A 338 -18.70 -7.00 27.76
C GLU A 338 -17.24 -7.19 28.13
N PHE A 339 -16.62 -8.27 27.63
CA PHE A 339 -15.20 -8.50 27.81
C PHE A 339 -14.33 -7.54 26.99
N PHE A 340 -14.70 -7.21 25.74
CA PHE A 340 -14.05 -6.16 24.96
C PHE A 340 -14.03 -4.83 25.72
N ASN A 341 -15.19 -4.45 26.26
CA ASN A 341 -15.27 -3.22 27.02
C ASN A 341 -14.45 -3.26 28.32
N TYR A 342 -14.45 -4.41 29.03
CA TYR A 342 -13.61 -4.60 30.21
C TYR A 342 -12.11 -4.43 29.88
N ILE A 343 -11.57 -5.13 28.89
CA ILE A 343 -10.15 -5.03 28.51
C ILE A 343 -9.78 -3.61 28.10
N ARG A 344 -10.65 -2.94 27.32
CA ARG A 344 -10.40 -1.57 26.85
C ARG A 344 -10.37 -0.53 27.96
N THR A 345 -11.11 -0.74 29.04
CA THR A 345 -11.28 0.23 30.14
C THR A 345 -10.62 -0.19 31.46
N SER A 346 -9.91 -1.33 31.49
CA SER A 346 -9.27 -1.85 32.68
C SER A 346 -8.04 -1.03 33.03
N GLU A 347 -7.98 -0.48 34.24
CA GLU A 347 -6.82 0.22 34.78
C GLU A 347 -5.56 -0.67 34.83
N ASP A 348 -5.73 -2.00 34.99
CA ASP A 348 -4.63 -2.97 34.98
C ASP A 348 -3.86 -2.98 33.63
N GLN A 349 -4.51 -2.57 32.54
CA GLN A 349 -3.94 -2.46 31.20
C GLN A 349 -3.42 -1.05 30.87
N MET A 350 -3.51 -0.11 31.82
CA MET A 350 -3.08 1.28 31.68
C MET A 350 -2.07 1.66 32.78
N PRO A 351 -0.91 0.95 32.87
CA PRO A 351 -0.01 1.07 34.02
C PRO A 351 0.95 2.28 33.95
N TYR A 352 0.85 3.09 32.92
CA TYR A 352 1.81 4.17 32.65
C TYR A 352 1.30 5.52 33.11
N SER A 353 2.23 6.43 33.46
CA SER A 353 1.95 7.83 33.77
C SER A 353 2.82 8.81 32.96
N GLU A 354 3.81 8.28 32.25
CA GLU A 354 4.72 9.07 31.43
C GLU A 354 4.94 8.36 30.09
N PRO A 355 4.99 9.08 28.95
CA PRO A 355 5.19 8.49 27.63
C PRO A 355 6.45 7.63 27.51
N GLU A 356 7.53 8.00 28.19
CA GLU A 356 8.78 7.23 28.14
C GLU A 356 8.64 5.82 28.72
N GLN A 357 7.71 5.59 29.66
CA GLN A 357 7.43 4.25 30.21
C GLN A 357 6.82 3.34 29.15
N VAL A 358 5.98 3.85 28.27
CA VAL A 358 5.43 3.11 27.10
C VAL A 358 6.57 2.72 26.15
N LEU A 359 7.45 3.66 25.81
CA LEU A 359 8.59 3.38 24.92
C LEU A 359 9.54 2.36 25.53
N GLU A 360 9.79 2.44 26.85
CA GLU A 360 10.65 1.48 27.55
C GLU A 360 10.02 0.08 27.54
N HIS A 361 8.71 -0.03 27.70
CA HIS A 361 8.01 -1.31 27.59
C HIS A 361 8.25 -1.99 26.22
N PHE A 362 8.19 -1.24 25.12
CA PHE A 362 8.54 -1.79 23.80
C PHE A 362 10.02 -2.20 23.69
N ARG A 363 10.94 -1.47 24.33
CA ARG A 363 12.36 -1.87 24.38
C ARG A 363 12.55 -3.15 25.19
N GLU A 364 11.82 -3.34 26.29
CA GLU A 364 11.82 -4.60 27.08
C GLU A 364 11.27 -5.78 26.27
N ILE A 365 10.23 -5.59 25.45
CA ILE A 365 9.75 -6.63 24.51
C ILE A 365 10.87 -7.01 23.55
N ARG A 366 11.58 -6.04 22.98
CA ARG A 366 12.76 -6.29 22.14
C ARG A 366 13.80 -7.16 22.85
N GLU A 367 14.17 -6.80 24.06
CA GLU A 367 15.19 -7.53 24.83
C GLU A 367 14.78 -8.99 25.11
N ARG A 368 13.50 -9.24 25.35
CA ARG A 368 12.97 -10.60 25.57
C ARG A 368 13.06 -11.48 24.33
N ILE A 369 12.77 -10.95 23.14
CA ILE A 369 12.68 -11.78 21.92
C ILE A 369 13.97 -11.83 21.12
N GLN A 370 14.83 -10.81 21.19
CA GLN A 370 16.05 -10.72 20.38
C GLN A 370 16.98 -11.95 20.50
N PRO A 371 17.22 -12.54 21.68
CA PRO A 371 18.02 -13.75 21.81
C PRO A 371 17.39 -14.97 21.13
N ARG A 372 16.06 -15.00 21.00
CA ARG A 372 15.30 -16.13 20.47
C ARG A 372 15.07 -16.08 18.97
N LEU A 373 15.37 -14.96 18.31
CA LEU A 373 15.21 -14.83 16.86
C LEU A 373 15.96 -15.92 16.09
N SER A 374 17.13 -16.33 16.55
CA SER A 374 17.92 -17.41 15.92
C SER A 374 17.26 -18.80 16.00
N GLU A 375 16.23 -18.98 16.84
CA GLU A 375 15.45 -20.22 16.90
C GLU A 375 14.49 -20.34 15.70
N VAL A 376 14.09 -19.20 15.11
CA VAL A 376 13.11 -19.13 14.03
C VAL A 376 13.64 -18.49 12.73
N PHE A 377 14.85 -17.89 12.72
CA PHE A 377 15.47 -17.26 11.54
C PHE A 377 16.94 -17.63 11.38
N ASN A 378 17.37 -17.87 10.13
CA ASN A 378 18.77 -18.07 9.74
C ASN A 378 19.49 -16.78 9.35
N VAL A 379 18.75 -15.76 8.95
CA VAL A 379 19.24 -14.46 8.48
C VAL A 379 18.66 -13.36 9.35
N LYS A 380 19.41 -12.31 9.57
CA LYS A 380 18.93 -11.12 10.28
C LYS A 380 19.35 -9.86 9.52
N PRO A 381 18.60 -8.77 9.62
CA PRO A 381 19.00 -7.47 9.10
C PRO A 381 20.32 -7.00 9.71
N LYS A 382 21.10 -6.24 8.96
CA LYS A 382 22.27 -5.50 9.44
C LYS A 382 21.85 -4.17 10.06
N ALA A 383 20.85 -3.54 9.44
CA ALA A 383 20.25 -2.30 9.94
C ALA A 383 19.66 -2.53 11.34
N ASP A 384 19.81 -1.54 12.19
CA ASP A 384 19.16 -1.47 13.50
C ASP A 384 17.93 -0.56 13.42
N PHE A 385 17.14 -0.53 14.49
CA PHE A 385 16.00 0.38 14.61
C PHE A 385 15.91 0.95 16.02
N VAL A 386 15.18 2.07 16.13
CA VAL A 386 14.87 2.72 17.40
C VAL A 386 13.37 2.76 17.61
N VAL A 387 12.94 2.76 18.88
CA VAL A 387 11.57 3.02 19.29
C VAL A 387 11.47 4.48 19.68
N GLN A 388 10.59 5.23 19.04
CA GLN A 388 10.41 6.66 19.25
C GLN A 388 8.94 7.02 19.44
N ARG A 389 8.70 8.06 20.27
CA ARG A 389 7.37 8.67 20.34
C ARG A 389 7.06 9.38 19.01
N THR A 390 5.82 9.23 18.55
CA THR A 390 5.32 10.01 17.41
C THR A 390 5.41 11.51 17.71
N GLU A 391 5.71 12.30 16.71
CA GLU A 391 5.88 13.77 16.88
C GLU A 391 4.55 14.41 17.32
N ALA A 392 4.63 15.30 18.30
CA ALA A 392 3.47 15.88 18.97
C ALA A 392 2.43 16.53 18.03
N PHE A 393 2.87 17.06 16.87
CA PHE A 393 1.96 17.73 15.94
C PHE A 393 1.03 16.77 15.20
N ARG A 394 1.34 15.45 15.13
CA ARG A 394 0.54 14.44 14.44
C ARG A 394 0.06 13.29 15.35
N GLU A 395 0.52 13.26 16.59
CA GLU A 395 0.37 12.13 17.51
C GLU A 395 -1.08 11.75 17.81
N GLU A 396 -1.97 12.75 17.94
CA GLU A 396 -3.39 12.49 18.22
C GLU A 396 -4.13 11.72 17.11
N ALA A 397 -3.63 11.82 15.88
CA ALA A 397 -4.27 11.21 14.71
C ALA A 397 -3.44 10.07 14.10
N ALA A 398 -2.22 9.83 14.60
CA ALA A 398 -1.32 8.83 14.07
C ALA A 398 -1.65 7.43 14.62
N ALA A 399 -1.53 6.42 13.78
CA ALA A 399 -1.33 5.04 14.24
C ALA A 399 0.16 4.79 14.51
N ALA A 400 0.47 3.74 15.24
CA ALA A 400 1.83 3.22 15.32
C ALA A 400 2.29 2.79 13.92
N GLU A 401 3.57 3.05 13.60
CA GLU A 401 4.11 2.78 12.27
C GLU A 401 5.62 2.51 12.32
N TYR A 402 6.09 1.71 11.38
CA TYR A 402 7.51 1.55 11.12
C TYR A 402 7.97 2.33 9.89
N VAL A 403 8.98 3.17 10.05
CA VAL A 403 9.64 3.90 8.95
C VAL A 403 11.01 3.28 8.69
N PRO A 404 11.29 2.78 7.47
CA PRO A 404 12.57 2.16 7.14
C PRO A 404 13.76 3.09 7.31
N GLY A 405 14.89 2.53 7.74
CA GLY A 405 16.18 3.18 7.76
C GLY A 405 16.75 3.39 6.35
N THR A 406 17.93 4.02 6.28
CA THR A 406 18.67 4.12 5.02
C THR A 406 19.43 2.84 4.71
N LYS A 407 19.57 2.51 3.42
CA LYS A 407 20.31 1.31 2.97
C LYS A 407 21.77 1.28 3.43
N ASP A 408 22.39 2.45 3.56
CA ASP A 408 23.78 2.61 4.02
C ASP A 408 23.94 2.57 5.54
N GLY A 409 22.82 2.47 6.30
CA GLY A 409 22.79 2.43 7.75
C GLY A 409 23.09 3.78 8.43
N SER A 410 23.17 4.88 7.69
CA SER A 410 23.43 6.22 8.26
C SER A 410 22.27 6.72 9.13
N ARG A 411 21.04 6.23 8.88
CA ARG A 411 19.86 6.44 9.70
C ARG A 411 19.21 5.09 10.02
N PRO A 412 19.01 4.74 11.31
CA PRO A 412 18.30 3.52 11.68
C PRO A 412 16.84 3.58 11.24
N GLY A 413 16.19 2.41 11.17
CA GLY A 413 14.74 2.34 11.10
C GLY A 413 14.10 2.93 12.36
N THR A 414 12.86 3.36 12.27
CA THR A 414 12.16 3.95 13.42
C THR A 414 10.77 3.33 13.56
N PHE A 415 10.53 2.74 14.71
CA PHE A 415 9.19 2.34 15.14
C PHE A 415 8.60 3.51 15.92
N TYR A 416 7.62 4.20 15.33
CA TYR A 416 6.91 5.32 15.95
C TYR A 416 5.71 4.81 16.75
N VAL A 417 5.62 5.27 18.00
CA VAL A 417 4.53 4.92 18.92
C VAL A 417 3.81 6.20 19.33
N PRO A 418 2.53 6.39 18.99
CA PRO A 418 1.75 7.51 19.48
C PRO A 418 1.38 7.31 20.95
N VAL A 419 1.67 8.27 21.79
CA VAL A 419 1.33 8.28 23.21
C VAL A 419 0.76 9.66 23.57
N PRO A 420 -0.42 10.04 23.04
CA PRO A 420 -0.98 11.36 23.32
C PRO A 420 -1.27 11.55 24.82
N ASP A 421 -1.65 10.47 25.51
CA ASP A 421 -1.91 10.44 26.95
C ASP A 421 -1.45 9.09 27.52
N ALA A 422 -0.41 9.11 28.35
CA ALA A 422 0.15 7.89 28.93
C ALA A 422 -0.79 7.27 29.98
N ASP A 423 -1.55 8.08 30.72
CA ASP A 423 -2.47 7.57 31.76
C ASP A 423 -3.61 6.71 31.16
N THR A 424 -3.94 6.92 29.90
CA THR A 424 -4.98 6.17 29.17
C THR A 424 -4.42 5.20 28.13
N TYR A 425 -3.10 5.09 28.02
CA TYR A 425 -2.47 4.16 27.09
C TYR A 425 -2.70 2.71 27.52
N ASN A 426 -3.44 1.96 26.71
CA ASN A 426 -3.77 0.57 26.98
C ASN A 426 -2.79 -0.38 26.25
N ASN A 427 -2.10 -1.22 27.01
CA ASN A 427 -0.98 -2.04 26.51
C ASN A 427 -1.34 -3.46 26.08
N PHE A 428 -2.62 -3.82 26.04
CA PHE A 428 -3.03 -5.21 25.80
C PHE A 428 -2.65 -5.77 24.43
N THR A 429 -2.34 -4.91 23.46
CA THR A 429 -1.90 -5.30 22.11
C THR A 429 -0.40 -5.17 21.88
N ASP A 430 0.39 -4.69 22.87
CA ASP A 430 1.76 -4.23 22.65
C ASP A 430 2.71 -5.31 22.15
N GLU A 431 2.61 -6.56 22.65
CA GLU A 431 3.44 -7.65 22.17
C GLU A 431 3.17 -7.96 20.69
N ALA A 432 1.91 -7.94 20.26
CA ALA A 432 1.53 -8.15 18.86
C ALA A 432 1.94 -6.97 17.97
N LEU A 433 1.69 -5.75 18.43
CA LEU A 433 2.09 -4.52 17.72
C LEU A 433 3.61 -4.46 17.51
N PHE A 434 4.40 -4.81 18.53
CA PHE A 434 5.85 -4.86 18.38
C PHE A 434 6.31 -5.89 17.35
N LEU A 435 5.67 -7.07 17.33
CA LEU A 435 5.96 -8.11 16.34
C LEU A 435 5.61 -7.66 14.92
N HIS A 436 4.56 -6.85 14.77
CA HIS A 436 4.11 -6.29 13.49
C HIS A 436 5.08 -5.23 12.96
N GLU A 437 5.33 -4.19 13.75
CA GLU A 437 6.09 -3.02 13.30
C GLU A 437 7.61 -3.25 13.32
N ALA A 438 8.09 -3.92 14.36
CA ALA A 438 9.53 -4.09 14.60
C ALA A 438 10.04 -5.45 14.13
N ILE A 439 10.37 -6.34 15.07
CA ILE A 439 10.99 -7.63 14.81
C ILE A 439 10.08 -8.79 15.29
N PRO A 440 9.78 -9.75 14.39
CA PRO A 440 10.31 -9.94 13.05
C PRO A 440 9.43 -9.38 11.90
N GLY A 441 8.58 -8.39 12.15
CA GLY A 441 7.63 -7.80 11.19
C GLY A 441 8.28 -6.86 10.16
N HIS A 442 7.73 -5.65 10.05
CA HIS A 442 8.10 -4.68 9.02
C HIS A 442 9.60 -4.34 9.00
N HIS A 443 10.19 -3.99 10.16
CA HIS A 443 11.62 -3.72 10.20
C HIS A 443 12.45 -4.87 9.63
N TYR A 444 12.13 -6.09 10.03
CA TYR A 444 12.91 -7.27 9.65
C TYR A 444 12.81 -7.54 8.14
N GLN A 445 11.61 -7.54 7.60
CA GLN A 445 11.34 -7.83 6.19
C GLN A 445 11.89 -6.75 5.27
N LEU A 446 11.59 -5.47 5.55
CA LEU A 446 11.99 -4.35 4.69
C LEU A 446 13.51 -4.15 4.69
N SER A 447 14.16 -4.29 5.86
CA SER A 447 15.63 -4.18 5.94
C SER A 447 16.32 -5.31 5.15
N LEU A 448 15.85 -6.56 5.28
CA LEU A 448 16.40 -7.68 4.49
C LEU A 448 16.21 -7.46 2.98
N GLN A 449 15.09 -6.88 2.57
CA GLN A 449 14.82 -6.55 1.18
C GLN A 449 15.75 -5.46 0.65
N GLN A 450 15.94 -4.37 1.41
CA GLN A 450 16.83 -3.27 1.06
C GLN A 450 18.32 -3.69 1.00
N GLU A 451 18.74 -4.58 1.90
CA GLU A 451 20.11 -5.08 1.99
C GLU A 451 20.45 -6.14 0.94
N ASN A 452 19.48 -6.68 0.23
CA ASN A 452 19.68 -7.77 -0.73
C ASN A 452 20.23 -7.27 -2.06
N GLU A 453 21.55 -7.26 -2.21
CA GLU A 453 22.24 -6.82 -3.43
C GLU A 453 21.95 -7.67 -4.68
N LYS A 454 21.32 -8.85 -4.53
CA LYS A 454 20.91 -9.69 -5.67
C LYS A 454 19.62 -9.23 -6.31
N LEU A 455 18.87 -8.35 -5.67
CA LEU A 455 17.63 -7.80 -6.20
C LEU A 455 17.95 -6.59 -7.09
N PRO A 456 17.25 -6.41 -8.22
CA PRO A 456 17.32 -5.17 -8.98
C PRO A 456 16.68 -4.01 -8.20
N ARG A 457 17.11 -2.79 -8.48
CA ARG A 457 16.72 -1.58 -7.72
C ARG A 457 15.22 -1.39 -7.63
N PHE A 458 14.45 -1.72 -8.66
CA PHE A 458 12.99 -1.58 -8.63
C PHE A 458 12.29 -2.49 -7.60
N MET A 459 12.99 -3.52 -7.08
CA MET A 459 12.50 -4.39 -6.01
C MET A 459 13.00 -4.00 -4.62
N HIS A 460 13.78 -2.94 -4.47
CA HIS A 460 14.26 -2.46 -3.16
C HIS A 460 13.27 -1.52 -2.49
N ALA A 461 12.38 -0.88 -3.24
CA ALA A 461 11.33 -0.03 -2.72
C ALA A 461 10.32 -0.83 -1.86
N GLU A 462 9.41 -0.12 -1.24
CA GLU A 462 8.26 -0.72 -0.53
C GLU A 462 7.67 -1.87 -1.34
N GLY A 463 7.24 -2.88 -0.83
CA GLY A 463 6.79 -4.03 -1.57
C GLY A 463 5.29 -4.01 -1.83
N MET A 464 4.79 -5.12 -2.30
CA MET A 464 3.36 -5.32 -2.49
C MET A 464 2.69 -5.44 -1.12
N GLY A 465 1.63 -4.67 -0.90
CA GLY A 465 0.91 -4.65 0.38
C GLY A 465 0.54 -6.04 0.91
N VAL A 466 0.08 -6.94 0.05
CA VAL A 466 -0.25 -8.32 0.45
C VAL A 466 0.95 -9.11 1.01
N PHE A 467 2.16 -8.83 0.53
CA PHE A 467 3.37 -9.45 1.05
C PHE A 467 3.84 -8.77 2.33
N VAL A 468 3.91 -7.44 2.34
CA VAL A 468 4.44 -6.65 3.45
C VAL A 468 3.54 -6.77 4.68
N GLU A 469 2.26 -6.51 4.51
CA GLU A 469 1.26 -6.59 5.57
C GLU A 469 0.94 -8.04 5.97
N GLY A 470 0.90 -8.93 4.96
CA GLY A 470 0.70 -10.35 5.20
C GLY A 470 1.84 -10.98 6.01
N TRP A 471 3.09 -10.57 5.76
CA TRP A 471 4.24 -10.97 6.55
C TRP A 471 4.16 -10.42 7.97
N ALA A 472 3.87 -9.14 8.15
CA ALA A 472 3.78 -8.52 9.47
C ALA A 472 2.67 -9.16 10.33
N LEU A 473 1.50 -9.40 9.75
CA LEU A 473 0.41 -10.11 10.44
C LEU A 473 0.75 -11.60 10.71
N TYR A 474 1.51 -12.24 9.83
CA TYR A 474 2.05 -13.58 10.10
C TYR A 474 3.07 -13.55 11.25
N ALA A 475 3.92 -12.52 11.31
CA ALA A 475 4.90 -12.35 12.36
C ALA A 475 4.29 -12.21 13.76
N GLU A 476 3.12 -11.56 13.89
CA GLU A 476 2.34 -11.52 15.14
C GLU A 476 2.06 -12.94 15.65
N SER A 477 1.76 -13.89 14.78
CA SER A 477 1.47 -15.28 15.15
C SER A 477 2.70 -16.05 15.67
N LEU A 478 3.93 -15.54 15.49
CA LEU A 478 5.17 -16.15 15.97
C LEU A 478 5.48 -15.84 17.44
N GLY A 479 4.64 -15.05 18.11
CA GLY A 479 4.91 -14.62 19.48
C GLY A 479 5.16 -15.78 20.45
N ARG A 480 4.41 -16.87 20.33
CA ARG A 480 4.63 -18.06 21.20
C ARG A 480 5.97 -18.72 20.95
N GLU A 481 6.41 -18.86 19.72
CA GLU A 481 7.73 -19.37 19.36
C GLU A 481 8.85 -18.46 19.90
N LEU A 482 8.58 -17.16 19.97
CA LEU A 482 9.50 -16.15 20.50
C LEU A 482 9.38 -15.92 22.01
N GLY A 483 8.48 -16.64 22.71
CA GLY A 483 8.31 -16.57 24.18
C GLY A 483 7.44 -15.42 24.66
N LEU A 484 6.66 -14.82 23.77
CA LEU A 484 5.62 -13.86 24.10
C LEU A 484 4.26 -14.56 24.35
N TYR A 485 3.24 -13.76 24.65
CA TYR A 485 1.87 -14.23 24.93
C TYR A 485 1.77 -15.21 26.10
N GLN A 486 2.67 -15.04 27.10
CA GLN A 486 2.59 -15.77 28.36
C GLN A 486 1.43 -15.24 29.21
N ASP A 487 1.14 -13.94 29.12
CA ASP A 487 -0.06 -13.33 29.65
C ASP A 487 -1.23 -13.59 28.70
N PRO A 488 -2.34 -14.20 29.17
CA PRO A 488 -3.54 -14.38 28.36
C PRO A 488 -4.11 -13.08 27.81
N VAL A 489 -3.91 -11.94 28.47
CA VAL A 489 -4.35 -10.63 27.96
C VAL A 489 -3.57 -10.22 26.73
N GLN A 490 -2.26 -10.39 26.70
CA GLN A 490 -1.42 -10.14 25.51
C GLN A 490 -1.79 -11.08 24.36
N TYR A 491 -2.11 -12.35 24.65
CA TYR A 491 -2.59 -13.26 23.62
C TYR A 491 -3.98 -12.83 23.09
N PHE A 492 -4.85 -12.31 23.96
CA PHE A 492 -6.12 -11.72 23.55
C PHE A 492 -5.89 -10.49 22.66
N GLY A 493 -4.89 -9.67 22.97
CA GLY A 493 -4.47 -8.53 22.15
C GLY A 493 -4.07 -8.95 20.72
N MET A 494 -3.28 -10.01 20.59
CA MET A 494 -2.93 -10.58 19.26
C MET A 494 -4.19 -11.05 18.52
N LEU A 495 -5.11 -11.74 19.20
CA LEU A 495 -6.37 -12.16 18.60
C LEU A 495 -7.24 -10.96 18.20
N SER A 496 -7.21 -9.85 18.97
CA SER A 496 -7.92 -8.61 18.64
C SER A 496 -7.37 -7.97 17.36
N MET A 497 -6.05 -7.88 17.24
CA MET A 497 -5.41 -7.40 16.02
C MET A 497 -5.71 -8.32 14.82
N GLU A 498 -5.68 -9.64 15.00
CA GLU A 498 -6.04 -10.60 13.95
C GLU A 498 -7.53 -10.48 13.56
N MET A 499 -8.44 -10.28 14.54
CA MET A 499 -9.87 -10.08 14.32
C MET A 499 -10.14 -8.85 13.47
N HIS A 500 -9.55 -7.72 13.81
CA HIS A 500 -9.67 -6.49 13.03
C HIS A 500 -9.34 -6.72 11.53
N ARG A 501 -8.27 -7.49 11.23
CA ARG A 501 -7.88 -7.82 9.85
C ARG A 501 -8.80 -8.87 9.21
N ALA A 502 -9.44 -9.75 9.98
CA ALA A 502 -10.46 -10.68 9.47
C ALA A 502 -11.76 -9.96 9.12
N ILE A 503 -12.20 -9.02 9.94
CA ILE A 503 -13.38 -8.17 9.70
C ILE A 503 -13.24 -7.41 8.39
N ARG A 504 -12.03 -6.91 8.07
CA ARG A 504 -11.75 -6.20 6.80
C ARG A 504 -12.17 -7.02 5.57
N LEU A 505 -11.96 -8.34 5.57
CA LEU A 505 -12.39 -9.21 4.45
C LEU A 505 -13.91 -9.19 4.26
N VAL A 506 -14.65 -9.11 5.37
CA VAL A 506 -16.11 -9.12 5.34
C VAL A 506 -16.66 -7.76 4.93
N VAL A 507 -16.21 -6.68 5.58
CA VAL A 507 -16.81 -5.34 5.37
C VAL A 507 -16.41 -4.73 4.03
N ASP A 508 -15.16 -4.93 3.57
CA ASP A 508 -14.71 -4.44 2.27
C ASP A 508 -15.50 -5.14 1.14
N ALA A 509 -15.52 -6.49 1.13
CA ALA A 509 -16.31 -7.24 0.14
C ALA A 509 -17.82 -7.02 0.32
N GLY A 510 -18.29 -6.85 1.55
CA GLY A 510 -19.68 -6.51 1.89
C GLY A 510 -20.13 -5.23 1.22
N MET A 511 -19.38 -4.14 1.38
CA MET A 511 -19.71 -2.85 0.77
C MET A 511 -19.54 -2.89 -0.76
N HIS A 512 -18.39 -3.34 -1.25
CA HIS A 512 -18.02 -3.19 -2.66
C HIS A 512 -18.63 -4.24 -3.61
N ALA A 513 -19.02 -5.43 -3.09
CA ALA A 513 -19.59 -6.48 -3.91
C ALA A 513 -21.00 -6.93 -3.49
N LYS A 514 -21.40 -6.73 -2.22
CA LYS A 514 -22.70 -7.19 -1.70
C LYS A 514 -23.70 -6.05 -1.49
N GLY A 515 -23.27 -4.79 -1.68
CA GLY A 515 -24.14 -3.62 -1.54
C GLY A 515 -24.44 -3.24 -0.09
N TRP A 516 -23.60 -3.64 0.87
CA TRP A 516 -23.72 -3.17 2.25
C TRP A 516 -23.56 -1.66 2.30
N THR A 517 -24.35 -1.05 3.18
CA THR A 517 -24.19 0.35 3.54
C THR A 517 -23.01 0.54 4.49
N ARG A 518 -22.52 1.77 4.57
CA ARG A 518 -21.53 2.19 5.56
C ARG A 518 -21.96 1.80 6.99
N GLU A 519 -23.23 2.02 7.33
CA GLU A 519 -23.80 1.72 8.63
C GLU A 519 -23.82 0.22 8.93
N GLU A 520 -24.16 -0.62 7.94
CA GLU A 520 -24.09 -2.08 8.09
C GLU A 520 -22.66 -2.55 8.34
N ALA A 521 -21.67 -1.97 7.65
CA ALA A 521 -20.25 -2.28 7.84
C ALA A 521 -19.76 -1.83 9.23
N ILE A 522 -20.14 -0.62 9.69
CA ILE A 522 -19.84 -0.12 11.03
C ILE A 522 -20.45 -1.04 12.09
N GLN A 523 -21.73 -1.40 11.95
CA GLN A 523 -22.40 -2.25 12.92
C GLN A 523 -21.76 -3.65 13.00
N TYR A 524 -21.39 -4.22 11.84
CA TYR A 524 -20.68 -5.50 11.82
C TYR A 524 -19.35 -5.45 12.58
N SER A 525 -18.56 -4.37 12.43
CA SER A 525 -17.33 -4.17 13.18
C SER A 525 -17.59 -4.02 14.68
N LEU A 526 -18.56 -3.19 15.09
CA LEU A 526 -18.94 -3.00 16.49
C LEU A 526 -19.34 -4.31 17.19
N ASP A 527 -20.01 -5.21 16.47
CA ASP A 527 -20.45 -6.50 17.01
C ASP A 527 -19.31 -7.50 17.23
N HIS A 528 -18.13 -7.31 16.59
CA HIS A 528 -17.09 -8.33 16.53
C HIS A 528 -15.72 -7.92 17.06
N GLU A 529 -15.44 -6.63 17.28
CA GLU A 529 -14.12 -6.16 17.70
C GLU A 529 -14.15 -5.16 18.86
N ALA A 530 -13.00 -5.00 19.51
CA ALA A 530 -12.86 -4.15 20.70
C ALA A 530 -12.47 -2.69 20.37
N GLU A 531 -12.46 -2.30 19.08
CA GLU A 531 -12.07 -0.96 18.67
C GLU A 531 -13.09 0.11 19.08
N PRO A 532 -12.66 1.34 19.39
CA PRO A 532 -13.57 2.47 19.60
C PRO A 532 -14.39 2.78 18.35
N GLU A 533 -15.65 3.15 18.51
CA GLU A 533 -16.56 3.47 17.39
C GLU A 533 -15.98 4.53 16.43
N ALA A 534 -15.29 5.56 16.95
CA ALA A 534 -14.66 6.59 16.12
C ALA A 534 -13.59 6.01 15.19
N ASN A 535 -12.80 5.04 15.66
CA ASN A 535 -11.78 4.36 14.85
C ASN A 535 -12.46 3.47 13.81
N ILE A 536 -13.49 2.73 14.17
CA ILE A 536 -14.28 1.91 13.25
C ILE A 536 -14.85 2.77 12.11
N ILE A 537 -15.45 3.92 12.43
CA ILE A 537 -15.97 4.85 11.42
C ILE A 537 -14.88 5.31 10.46
N ALA A 538 -13.73 5.70 11.00
CA ALA A 538 -12.60 6.16 10.19
C ALA A 538 -12.08 5.04 9.26
N GLU A 539 -11.99 3.82 9.77
CA GLU A 539 -11.54 2.65 8.99
C GLU A 539 -12.54 2.26 7.90
N ILE A 540 -13.85 2.21 8.20
CA ILE A 540 -14.88 1.93 7.19
C ILE A 540 -14.86 2.98 6.08
N GLU A 541 -14.77 4.28 6.42
CA GLU A 541 -14.65 5.36 5.43
C GLU A 541 -13.32 5.27 4.63
N ARG A 542 -12.25 4.72 5.23
CA ARG A 542 -11.00 4.42 4.52
C ARG A 542 -11.20 3.30 3.49
N TYR A 543 -11.91 2.22 3.84
CA TYR A 543 -12.19 1.13 2.91
C TYR A 543 -13.07 1.60 1.75
N MET A 544 -14.03 2.49 2.00
CA MET A 544 -14.81 3.13 0.93
C MET A 544 -13.92 3.93 -0.05
N ALA A 545 -12.88 4.58 0.47
CA ALA A 545 -11.94 5.39 -0.33
C ALA A 545 -10.90 4.55 -1.08
N CYS A 546 -10.52 3.38 -0.53
CA CYS A 546 -9.48 2.50 -1.04
C CYS A 546 -9.98 1.05 -1.16
N PRO A 547 -10.92 0.78 -2.10
CA PRO A 547 -11.52 -0.54 -2.25
C PRO A 547 -10.49 -1.65 -2.47
N GLY A 548 -10.58 -2.73 -1.70
CA GLY A 548 -9.73 -3.91 -1.81
C GLY A 548 -8.40 -3.83 -1.06
N GLN A 549 -7.91 -2.63 -0.69
CA GLN A 549 -6.62 -2.50 0.00
C GLN A 549 -6.63 -3.23 1.36
N ALA A 550 -7.72 -3.11 2.10
CA ALA A 550 -7.88 -3.73 3.40
C ALA A 550 -7.79 -5.27 3.39
N LEU A 551 -7.99 -5.91 2.23
CA LEU A 551 -7.92 -7.36 2.05
C LEU A 551 -6.47 -7.90 2.13
N SER A 552 -5.48 -7.08 1.80
CA SER A 552 -4.07 -7.46 1.68
C SER A 552 -3.55 -8.16 2.92
N TYR A 553 -3.82 -7.63 4.08
CA TYR A 553 -3.34 -8.08 5.39
C TYR A 553 -3.65 -9.55 5.65
N LYS A 554 -4.93 -9.86 5.70
CA LYS A 554 -5.40 -11.19 6.08
C LYS A 554 -5.16 -12.22 4.99
N ILE A 555 -5.34 -11.88 3.72
CA ILE A 555 -5.07 -12.78 2.58
C ILE A 555 -3.58 -13.13 2.53
N GLY A 556 -2.70 -12.16 2.75
CA GLY A 556 -1.25 -12.40 2.82
C GLY A 556 -0.87 -13.34 3.97
N GLN A 557 -1.36 -13.05 5.19
CA GLN A 557 -1.14 -13.90 6.36
C GLN A 557 -1.59 -15.35 6.12
N LEU A 558 -2.81 -15.52 5.66
CA LEU A 558 -3.39 -16.86 5.43
C LEU A 558 -2.61 -17.62 4.37
N THR A 559 -2.14 -16.93 3.32
CA THR A 559 -1.31 -17.55 2.28
C THR A 559 0.02 -18.02 2.86
N ILE A 560 0.74 -17.17 3.61
CA ILE A 560 2.02 -17.55 4.21
C ILE A 560 1.84 -18.70 5.21
N ARG A 561 0.79 -18.67 6.04
CA ARG A 561 0.46 -19.74 6.98
C ARG A 561 0.15 -21.06 6.25
N ARG A 562 -0.64 -21.01 5.18
CA ARG A 562 -0.94 -22.18 4.34
C ARG A 562 0.32 -22.77 3.72
N LEU A 563 1.22 -21.93 3.22
CA LEU A 563 2.50 -22.37 2.64
C LEU A 563 3.43 -22.99 3.70
N ARG A 564 3.46 -22.45 4.93
CA ARG A 564 4.17 -23.06 6.06
C ARG A 564 3.63 -24.45 6.36
N ASN A 565 2.31 -24.59 6.48
CA ASN A 565 1.67 -25.87 6.77
C ASN A 565 1.95 -26.89 5.66
N LYS A 566 1.81 -26.49 4.38
CA LYS A 566 2.12 -27.31 3.19
C LYS A 566 3.57 -27.82 3.24
N ALA A 567 4.52 -26.94 3.53
CA ALA A 567 5.94 -27.32 3.63
C ALA A 567 6.19 -28.27 4.82
N GLN A 568 5.54 -28.02 5.95
CA GLN A 568 5.64 -28.83 7.15
C GLN A 568 5.07 -30.25 6.95
N GLU A 569 3.96 -30.37 6.25
CA GLU A 569 3.34 -31.65 5.89
C GLU A 569 4.21 -32.44 4.89
N ALA A 570 4.71 -31.76 3.85
CA ALA A 570 5.49 -32.41 2.79
C ALA A 570 6.88 -32.87 3.30
N LEU A 571 7.58 -32.02 4.04
CA LEU A 571 8.96 -32.29 4.48
C LEU A 571 9.03 -33.04 5.82
N GLY A 572 7.96 -33.08 6.60
CA GLY A 572 7.91 -33.79 7.87
C GLY A 572 9.08 -33.44 8.80
N LYS A 573 9.98 -34.41 9.08
CA LYS A 573 11.14 -34.21 9.95
C LYS A 573 12.25 -33.36 9.34
N GLU A 574 12.27 -33.20 8.02
CA GLU A 574 13.25 -32.35 7.30
C GLU A 574 12.81 -30.88 7.27
N PHE A 575 11.61 -30.56 7.76
CA PHE A 575 11.15 -29.18 7.83
C PHE A 575 11.95 -28.39 8.86
N ASP A 576 12.56 -27.28 8.41
CA ASP A 576 13.20 -26.26 9.28
C ASP A 576 12.46 -24.92 9.08
N LEU A 577 11.86 -24.42 10.16
CA LEU A 577 11.13 -23.14 10.16
C LEU A 577 12.02 -21.96 9.74
N ARG A 578 13.29 -21.96 10.12
CA ARG A 578 14.27 -20.92 9.78
C ARG A 578 14.55 -20.90 8.27
N GLU A 579 14.60 -22.08 7.65
CA GLU A 579 14.79 -22.20 6.21
C GLU A 579 13.53 -21.76 5.47
N PHE A 580 12.34 -22.15 5.94
CA PHE A 580 11.07 -21.65 5.40
C PHE A 580 11.01 -20.12 5.41
N HIS A 581 11.30 -19.47 6.53
CA HIS A 581 11.34 -18.00 6.62
C HIS A 581 12.38 -17.40 5.67
N SER A 582 13.54 -18.05 5.52
CA SER A 582 14.55 -17.62 4.55
C SER A 582 14.01 -17.72 3.12
N GLN A 583 13.23 -18.75 2.77
CA GLN A 583 12.60 -18.88 1.46
C GLN A 583 11.54 -17.79 1.23
N VAL A 584 10.79 -17.41 2.24
CA VAL A 584 9.83 -16.31 2.13
C VAL A 584 10.54 -14.98 1.87
N LEU A 585 11.56 -14.63 2.67
CA LEU A 585 12.13 -13.28 2.75
C LEU A 585 13.28 -12.98 1.75
N ASN A 586 13.97 -13.99 1.22
CA ASN A 586 15.24 -13.77 0.49
C ASN A 586 15.08 -13.29 -0.97
N SER A 587 13.86 -13.10 -1.46
CA SER A 587 13.59 -12.66 -2.83
C SER A 587 12.87 -11.31 -2.91
N GLY A 588 12.81 -10.56 -1.82
CA GLY A 588 12.01 -9.36 -1.71
C GLY A 588 10.52 -9.66 -1.72
N SER A 589 9.72 -8.62 -1.86
CA SER A 589 8.26 -8.71 -1.93
C SER A 589 7.80 -9.37 -3.22
N LEU A 590 6.99 -10.42 -3.12
CA LEU A 590 6.50 -11.21 -4.24
C LEU A 590 4.97 -11.22 -4.30
N PRO A 591 4.37 -11.27 -5.49
CA PRO A 591 2.98 -11.73 -5.63
C PRO A 591 2.79 -13.10 -4.96
N MET A 592 1.65 -13.32 -4.33
CA MET A 592 1.38 -14.55 -3.56
C MET A 592 1.49 -15.81 -4.41
N GLU A 593 1.07 -15.76 -5.67
CA GLU A 593 1.24 -16.86 -6.61
C GLU A 593 2.73 -17.20 -6.86
N LEU A 594 3.58 -16.17 -7.01
CA LEU A 594 5.01 -16.36 -7.21
C LEU A 594 5.71 -16.88 -5.95
N LEU A 595 5.26 -16.43 -4.78
CA LEU A 595 5.72 -16.97 -3.51
C LEU A 595 5.37 -18.46 -3.39
N GLU A 596 4.13 -18.86 -3.72
CA GLU A 596 3.72 -20.26 -3.72
C GLU A 596 4.57 -21.11 -4.68
N GLN A 597 4.74 -20.67 -5.92
CA GLN A 597 5.60 -21.36 -6.90
C GLN A 597 7.05 -21.51 -6.41
N LYS A 598 7.55 -20.56 -5.63
CA LYS A 598 8.89 -20.60 -5.05
C LYS A 598 8.97 -21.65 -3.93
N ILE A 599 8.01 -21.66 -3.02
CA ILE A 599 7.94 -22.61 -1.92
C ILE A 599 7.76 -24.03 -2.46
N ASP A 600 6.93 -24.23 -3.49
CA ASP A 600 6.75 -25.54 -4.12
C ASP A 600 8.04 -26.08 -4.73
N ARG A 601 8.82 -25.22 -5.40
CA ARG A 601 10.14 -25.61 -5.92
C ARG A 601 11.13 -25.94 -4.81
N TRP A 602 11.09 -25.20 -3.70
CA TRP A 602 11.94 -25.49 -2.55
C TRP A 602 11.57 -26.83 -1.93
N ILE A 603 10.30 -27.12 -1.71
CA ILE A 603 9.83 -28.44 -1.22
C ILE A 603 10.35 -29.55 -2.14
N ALA A 604 10.07 -29.46 -3.45
CA ALA A 604 10.52 -30.45 -4.43
C ALA A 604 12.05 -30.63 -4.51
N SER A 605 12.82 -29.63 -4.12
CA SER A 605 14.30 -29.74 -4.07
C SER A 605 14.83 -30.49 -2.85
N LYS A 606 13.96 -30.77 -1.86
CA LYS A 606 14.28 -31.52 -0.64
C LYS A 606 13.81 -32.97 -0.68
N GLU A 607 12.82 -33.27 -1.54
CA GLU A 607 12.38 -34.64 -1.85
C GLU A 607 13.40 -35.39 -2.74
#